data_f6eae7ddee2c7659dfab026d8cb0509f
#
_entry.id   f6eae7ddee2c7659dfab026d8cb0509f
#
_cell.length_a   1.000
_cell.length_b   1.000
_cell.length_c   1.000
_cell.angle_alpha   90.00
_cell.angle_beta   90.00
_cell.angle_gamma   90.00
#
_symmetry.space_group_name_H-M   'P 1'
#
loop_
_entity.id
_entity.type
_entity.pdbx_description
1 polymer ?
#
loop_
_entity_poly.entity_id
_entity_poly.type
_entity_poly.pdbx_seq_one_letter_code
_entity_poly.pdbx_strand_id
1 'polypeptide(L)'
;MNADDPHSTYIGLPLEPLPSGKFEGRLAFAALIRHALATAAHEGWREVILCDANFEDWPLGERAVVESLHSWSRTGRRIMLLATHFEGIVRHQPRLVSWRKTWSHIIECRSCRDEDSLSFPSAIWSRTWVMQRLSRPLSAGVSGPEADRRVHLRELLDAKIRASTDGFPASVLGL
;
A
#
# COMPACT_ATOMS: atom_id res chain seq x y z
N MET A 1 35.65 -4.64 35.87
CA MET A 1 34.66 -5.67 35.48
C MET A 1 33.43 -4.96 34.96
N ASN A 2 33.38 -4.71 33.68
CA ASN A 2 32.28 -3.99 33.05
C ASN A 2 31.43 -4.99 32.28
N ALA A 3 30.20 -5.08 32.72
CA ALA A 3 29.17 -5.88 32.05
C ALA A 3 28.91 -5.32 30.66
N ASP A 4 28.93 -6.20 29.68
CA ASP A 4 28.57 -5.95 28.31
C ASP A 4 27.14 -5.47 28.23
N ASP A 5 26.94 -4.31 27.62
CA ASP A 5 25.65 -3.75 27.23
C ASP A 5 25.25 -4.34 25.85
N PRO A 6 24.20 -5.17 25.77
CA PRO A 6 23.80 -5.78 24.53
C PRO A 6 22.82 -4.89 23.70
N HIS A 7 22.87 -3.60 23.83
CA HIS A 7 22.21 -2.67 22.92
C HIS A 7 23.09 -2.37 21.71
N SER A 8 23.58 -3.43 21.07
CA SER A 8 24.19 -3.33 19.76
C SER A 8 23.15 -2.80 18.77
N THR A 9 23.37 -1.59 18.38
CA THR A 9 22.84 -0.88 17.24
C THR A 9 22.63 -1.81 16.06
N TYR A 10 21.39 -2.22 15.82
CA TYR A 10 20.97 -2.66 14.50
C TYR A 10 21.04 -1.42 13.61
N ILE A 11 22.23 -1.13 13.11
CA ILE A 11 22.38 -0.27 11.93
C ILE A 11 21.68 -1.06 10.82
N GLY A 12 20.43 -0.70 10.53
CA GLY A 12 19.64 -1.36 9.50
C GLY A 12 20.44 -1.34 8.20
N LEU A 13 20.66 -2.52 7.65
CA LEU A 13 21.20 -2.64 6.30
C LEU A 13 20.39 -1.71 5.37
N PRO A 14 21.06 -0.95 4.50
CA PRO A 14 20.36 -0.09 3.56
C PRO A 14 19.37 -0.95 2.76
N LEU A 15 18.13 -0.48 2.66
CA LEU A 15 17.13 -1.15 1.83
C LEU A 15 17.63 -1.14 0.38
N GLU A 16 17.51 -2.28 -0.28
CA GLU A 16 17.76 -2.38 -1.71
C GLU A 16 16.88 -1.36 -2.44
N PRO A 17 17.39 -0.71 -3.50
CA PRO A 17 16.57 0.19 -4.31
C PRO A 17 15.34 -0.54 -4.86
N LEU A 18 14.23 0.19 -4.96
CA LEU A 18 13.02 -0.35 -5.57
C LEU A 18 13.28 -0.68 -7.05
N PRO A 19 12.82 -1.85 -7.52
CA PRO A 19 13.08 -2.27 -8.89
C PRO A 19 12.35 -1.42 -9.91
N SER A 20 12.95 -1.33 -11.11
CA SER A 20 12.35 -0.74 -12.30
C SER A 20 12.26 -1.79 -13.38
N GLY A 21 11.13 -1.87 -14.07
CA GLY A 21 10.89 -2.80 -15.15
C GLY A 21 9.67 -3.69 -14.93
N LYS A 22 9.69 -4.84 -15.59
CA LYS A 22 8.59 -5.82 -15.54
C LYS A 22 8.72 -6.73 -14.33
N PHE A 23 7.58 -7.14 -13.78
CA PHE A 23 7.48 -8.21 -12.79
C PHE A 23 6.40 -9.20 -13.22
N GLU A 24 6.49 -10.43 -12.79
CA GLU A 24 5.52 -11.50 -13.07
C GLU A 24 5.52 -12.52 -11.94
N GLY A 25 4.32 -12.97 -11.58
CA GLY A 25 4.07 -14.00 -10.58
C GLY A 25 3.67 -13.46 -9.21
N ARG A 26 2.88 -14.25 -8.49
CA ARG A 26 2.34 -13.89 -7.17
C ARG A 26 3.41 -13.56 -6.13
N LEU A 27 4.50 -14.33 -6.13
CA LEU A 27 5.59 -14.10 -5.16
C LEU A 27 6.31 -12.79 -5.44
N ALA A 28 6.59 -12.49 -6.72
CA ALA A 28 7.23 -11.24 -7.13
C ALA A 28 6.31 -10.05 -6.83
N PHE A 29 5.03 -10.15 -7.12
CA PHE A 29 4.04 -9.13 -6.80
C PHE A 29 3.96 -8.83 -5.30
N ALA A 30 3.82 -9.87 -4.47
CA ALA A 30 3.77 -9.71 -3.02
C ALA A 30 5.08 -9.16 -2.45
N ALA A 31 6.24 -9.63 -2.93
CA ALA A 31 7.55 -9.12 -2.54
C ALA A 31 7.71 -7.63 -2.88
N LEU A 32 7.22 -7.21 -4.04
CA LEU A 32 7.27 -5.82 -4.47
C LEU A 32 6.43 -4.89 -3.58
N ILE A 33 5.26 -5.33 -3.16
CA ILE A 33 4.40 -4.57 -2.22
C ILE A 33 5.10 -4.42 -0.86
N ARG A 34 5.65 -5.51 -0.31
CA ARG A 34 6.40 -5.48 0.96
C ARG A 34 7.57 -4.51 0.87
N HIS A 35 8.34 -4.59 -0.20
CA HIS A 35 9.50 -3.73 -0.43
C HIS A 35 9.09 -2.26 -0.58
N ALA A 36 8.05 -1.97 -1.35
CA ALA A 36 7.56 -0.59 -1.53
C ALA A 36 7.11 0.04 -0.21
N LEU A 37 6.38 -0.70 0.63
CA LEU A 37 5.90 -0.17 1.91
C LEU A 37 7.03 -0.04 2.95
N ALA A 38 8.02 -0.92 2.94
CA ALA A 38 9.23 -0.78 3.75
C ALA A 38 10.06 0.44 3.31
N THR A 39 10.20 0.65 2.00
CA THR A 39 10.89 1.83 1.43
C THR A 39 10.13 3.12 1.75
N ALA A 40 8.81 3.12 1.66
CA ALA A 40 7.98 4.26 2.05
C ALA A 40 8.23 4.69 3.50
N ALA A 41 8.34 3.72 4.41
CA ALA A 41 8.66 3.97 5.81
C ALA A 41 10.09 4.49 6.01
N HIS A 42 11.05 3.89 5.32
CA HIS A 42 12.47 4.24 5.43
C HIS A 42 12.77 5.62 4.85
N GLU A 43 12.23 5.92 3.67
CA GLU A 43 12.44 7.19 2.96
C GLU A 43 11.49 8.30 3.40
N GLY A 44 10.48 7.98 4.20
CA GLY A 44 9.50 8.94 4.69
C GLY A 44 8.60 9.49 3.56
N TRP A 45 8.05 8.63 2.72
CA TRP A 45 7.13 9.06 1.67
C TRP A 45 5.93 9.77 2.29
N ARG A 46 5.62 10.95 1.82
CA ARG A 46 4.56 11.78 2.42
C ARG A 46 3.16 11.36 1.99
N GLU A 47 3.02 10.85 0.78
CA GLU A 47 1.74 10.43 0.20
C GLU A 47 1.92 9.09 -0.51
N VAL A 48 0.99 8.18 -0.26
CA VAL A 48 0.91 6.87 -0.90
C VAL A 48 -0.54 6.59 -1.30
N ILE A 49 -0.76 6.09 -2.50
CA ILE A 49 -2.06 5.57 -2.94
C ILE A 49 -1.90 4.09 -3.23
N LEU A 50 -2.68 3.28 -2.54
CA LEU A 50 -2.84 1.86 -2.80
C LEU A 50 -4.20 1.66 -3.49
N CYS A 51 -4.19 1.08 -4.65
CA CYS A 51 -5.39 0.88 -5.45
C CYS A 51 -5.50 -0.59 -5.88
N ASP A 52 -6.61 -1.21 -5.58
CA ASP A 52 -6.95 -2.54 -6.05
C ASP A 52 -8.46 -2.78 -5.93
N ALA A 53 -9.01 -3.72 -6.69
CA ALA A 53 -10.43 -4.00 -6.63
C ALA A 53 -10.89 -4.41 -5.21
N ASN A 54 -10.12 -5.25 -4.51
CA ASN A 54 -10.51 -5.78 -3.19
C ASN A 54 -9.32 -6.09 -2.27
N PHE A 55 -8.08 -5.90 -2.72
CA PHE A 55 -6.83 -6.20 -1.99
C PHE A 55 -6.70 -7.66 -1.51
N GLU A 56 -7.41 -8.59 -2.11
CA GLU A 56 -7.55 -9.96 -1.60
C GLU A 56 -6.21 -10.72 -1.63
N ASP A 57 -5.41 -10.51 -2.66
CA ASP A 57 -4.10 -11.12 -2.85
C ASP A 57 -2.91 -10.20 -2.47
N TRP A 58 -3.20 -9.07 -1.84
CA TRP A 58 -2.18 -8.17 -1.31
C TRP A 58 -1.76 -8.59 0.10
N PRO A 59 -0.46 -8.54 0.44
CA PRO A 59 0.03 -8.97 1.74
C PRO A 59 -0.16 -7.93 2.85
N LEU A 60 -1.21 -7.11 2.80
CA LEU A 60 -1.40 -5.97 3.70
C LEU A 60 -1.66 -6.36 5.16
N GLY A 61 -2.15 -7.58 5.42
CA GLY A 61 -2.36 -8.11 6.75
C GLY A 61 -1.15 -8.80 7.37
N GLU A 62 -0.05 -8.93 6.64
CA GLU A 62 1.18 -9.53 7.16
C GLU A 62 1.80 -8.63 8.23
N ARG A 63 2.36 -9.27 9.27
CA ARG A 63 2.98 -8.56 10.39
C ARG A 63 4.04 -7.57 9.93
N ALA A 64 4.97 -7.99 9.08
CA ALA A 64 6.04 -7.13 8.58
C ALA A 64 5.52 -5.92 7.78
N VAL A 65 4.45 -6.11 7.01
CA VAL A 65 3.82 -5.02 6.24
C VAL A 65 3.14 -4.01 7.19
N VAL A 66 2.40 -4.50 8.18
CA VAL A 66 1.75 -3.62 9.16
C VAL A 66 2.77 -2.90 10.02
N GLU A 67 3.90 -3.52 10.36
CA GLU A 67 5.02 -2.87 11.05
C GLU A 67 5.63 -1.74 10.20
N SER A 68 5.79 -1.95 8.89
CA SER A 68 6.22 -0.91 7.94
C SER A 68 5.22 0.24 7.88
N LEU A 69 3.93 -0.06 7.75
CA LEU A 69 2.87 0.94 7.74
C LEU A 69 2.81 1.72 9.07
N HIS A 70 3.02 1.06 10.19
CA HIS A 70 3.06 1.69 11.51
C HIS A 70 4.26 2.65 11.64
N SER A 71 5.43 2.22 11.18
CA SER A 71 6.63 3.08 11.12
C SER A 71 6.41 4.27 10.20
N TRP A 72 5.86 4.05 8.99
CA TRP A 72 5.52 5.10 8.04
C TRP A 72 4.54 6.12 8.63
N SER A 73 3.55 5.68 9.41
CA SER A 73 2.50 6.52 10.00
C SER A 73 3.05 7.64 10.90
N ARG A 74 4.26 7.52 11.39
CA ARG A 74 4.91 8.54 12.24
C ARG A 74 5.37 9.76 11.42
N THR A 75 5.68 9.58 10.15
CA THR A 75 6.23 10.62 9.27
C THR A 75 5.39 10.87 8.02
N GLY A 76 4.57 9.91 7.62
CA GLY A 76 3.65 10.03 6.50
C GLY A 76 2.55 11.07 6.74
N ARG A 77 2.00 11.61 5.66
CA ARG A 77 0.94 12.61 5.72
C ARG A 77 -0.41 12.05 5.31
N ARG A 78 -0.43 11.22 4.29
CA ARG A 78 -1.65 10.68 3.74
C ARG A 78 -1.38 9.34 3.06
N ILE A 79 -2.16 8.34 3.42
CA ILE A 79 -2.29 7.12 2.65
C ILE A 79 -3.75 6.94 2.24
N MET A 80 -3.96 6.60 0.98
CA MET A 80 -5.28 6.30 0.46
C MET A 80 -5.36 4.83 0.05
N LEU A 81 -6.41 4.16 0.47
CA LEU A 81 -6.82 2.86 -0.05
C LEU A 81 -8.04 3.07 -0.94
N LEU A 82 -7.91 2.75 -2.22
CA LEU A 82 -8.95 2.89 -3.22
C LEU A 82 -9.35 1.51 -3.72
N ALA A 83 -10.60 1.13 -3.55
CA ALA A 83 -11.12 -0.20 -3.90
C ALA A 83 -12.53 -0.14 -4.46
N THR A 84 -13.00 -1.22 -5.06
CA THR A 84 -14.43 -1.38 -5.35
C THR A 84 -15.19 -1.73 -4.07
N HIS A 85 -14.61 -2.56 -3.20
CA HIS A 85 -15.18 -2.95 -1.90
C HIS A 85 -14.09 -3.40 -0.92
N PHE A 86 -14.39 -3.36 0.38
CA PHE A 86 -13.45 -3.61 1.48
C PHE A 86 -13.77 -4.82 2.34
N GLU A 87 -14.82 -5.58 2.04
CA GLU A 87 -15.27 -6.72 2.87
C GLU A 87 -14.19 -7.79 3.06
N GLY A 88 -13.38 -8.03 2.02
CA GLY A 88 -12.26 -8.97 2.07
C GLY A 88 -11.19 -8.55 3.08
N ILE A 89 -10.85 -7.27 3.13
CA ILE A 89 -9.92 -6.70 4.12
C ILE A 89 -10.46 -6.90 5.54
N VAL A 90 -11.72 -6.56 5.77
CA VAL A 90 -12.35 -6.66 7.09
C VAL A 90 -12.33 -8.09 7.60
N ARG A 91 -12.61 -9.06 6.72
CA ARG A 91 -12.67 -10.48 7.09
C ARG A 91 -11.30 -11.14 7.28
N HIS A 92 -10.33 -10.80 6.44
CA HIS A 92 -9.10 -11.60 6.31
C HIS A 92 -7.83 -10.88 6.76
N GLN A 93 -7.89 -9.57 7.03
CA GLN A 93 -6.70 -8.77 7.37
C GLN A 93 -6.86 -7.98 8.69
N PRO A 94 -7.06 -8.65 9.82
CA PRO A 94 -7.40 -7.98 11.10
C PRO A 94 -6.30 -7.04 11.60
N ARG A 95 -5.03 -7.30 11.31
CA ARG A 95 -3.92 -6.40 11.68
C ARG A 95 -4.00 -5.08 10.92
N LEU A 96 -4.35 -5.12 9.64
CA LEU A 96 -4.56 -3.91 8.83
C LEU A 96 -5.75 -3.10 9.34
N VAL A 97 -6.84 -3.78 9.73
CA VAL A 97 -8.01 -3.15 10.33
C VAL A 97 -7.65 -2.41 11.63
N SER A 98 -6.86 -3.04 12.50
CA SER A 98 -6.40 -2.41 13.74
C SER A 98 -5.50 -1.19 13.47
N TRP A 99 -4.56 -1.32 12.54
CA TRP A 99 -3.71 -0.20 12.12
C TRP A 99 -4.56 0.96 11.57
N ARG A 100 -5.54 0.67 10.71
CA ARG A 100 -6.48 1.65 10.16
C ARG A 100 -7.21 2.44 11.24
N LYS A 101 -7.65 1.79 12.31
CA LYS A 101 -8.32 2.44 13.44
C LYS A 101 -7.40 3.39 14.19
N THR A 102 -6.16 2.96 14.45
CA THR A 102 -5.16 3.74 15.18
C THR A 102 -4.76 5.02 14.45
N TRP A 103 -4.65 4.95 13.12
CA TRP A 103 -4.13 6.05 12.29
C TRP A 103 -5.19 6.68 11.39
N SER A 104 -6.44 6.67 11.81
CA SER A 104 -7.59 7.13 11.02
C SER A 104 -7.48 8.55 10.45
N HIS A 105 -6.71 9.41 11.08
CA HIS A 105 -6.52 10.80 10.67
C HIS A 105 -5.60 10.98 9.44
N ILE A 106 -4.80 9.98 9.08
CA ILE A 106 -3.92 10.01 7.91
C ILE A 106 -4.28 8.97 6.86
N ILE A 107 -5.29 8.13 7.15
CA ILE A 107 -5.71 7.03 6.28
C ILE A 107 -7.09 7.33 5.72
N GLU A 108 -7.19 7.43 4.42
CA GLU A 108 -8.43 7.61 3.70
C GLU A 108 -8.77 6.34 2.91
N CYS A 109 -9.98 5.84 3.06
CA CYS A 109 -10.47 4.68 2.31
C CYS A 109 -11.64 5.12 1.44
N ARG A 110 -11.50 4.91 0.14
CA ARG A 110 -12.48 5.32 -0.87
C ARG A 110 -12.99 4.12 -1.64
N SER A 111 -14.28 4.09 -1.93
CA SER A 111 -14.95 2.98 -2.62
C SER A 111 -15.55 3.41 -3.94
N CYS A 112 -15.30 2.62 -4.98
CA CYS A 112 -15.88 2.72 -6.32
C CYS A 112 -16.81 1.52 -6.57
N ARG A 113 -17.92 1.43 -5.85
CA ARG A 113 -18.78 0.23 -5.81
C ARG A 113 -19.41 -0.14 -7.14
N ASP A 114 -19.65 0.85 -8.00
CA ASP A 114 -20.28 0.67 -9.31
C ASP A 114 -19.28 0.30 -10.42
N GLU A 115 -18.00 0.23 -10.08
CA GLU A 115 -16.94 -0.12 -11.03
C GLU A 115 -16.78 -1.63 -11.15
N ASP A 116 -16.46 -2.07 -12.38
CA ASP A 116 -16.12 -3.47 -12.62
C ASP A 116 -14.78 -3.85 -11.98
N SER A 117 -14.84 -4.81 -11.07
CA SER A 117 -13.65 -5.30 -10.35
C SER A 117 -12.59 -5.92 -11.26
N LEU A 118 -12.96 -6.44 -12.43
CA LEU A 118 -12.01 -7.08 -13.35
C LEU A 118 -11.16 -6.03 -14.09
N SER A 119 -11.73 -4.88 -14.38
CA SER A 119 -11.06 -3.78 -15.08
C SER A 119 -10.51 -2.72 -14.13
N PHE A 120 -10.76 -2.84 -12.82
CA PHE A 120 -10.32 -1.88 -11.84
C PHE A 120 -8.78 -1.89 -11.71
N PRO A 121 -8.12 -0.71 -11.61
CA PRO A 121 -6.66 -0.66 -11.51
C PRO A 121 -6.14 -1.38 -10.26
N SER A 122 -4.94 -1.93 -10.37
CA SER A 122 -4.18 -2.52 -9.27
C SER A 122 -2.80 -1.88 -9.25
N ALA A 123 -2.54 -1.00 -8.29
CA ALA A 123 -1.37 -0.14 -8.34
C ALA A 123 -0.93 0.40 -6.98
N ILE A 124 0.35 0.75 -6.88
CA ILE A 124 0.90 1.64 -5.85
C ILE A 124 1.37 2.91 -6.55
N TRP A 125 0.98 4.05 -6.01
CA TRP A 125 1.48 5.33 -6.46
C TRP A 125 2.16 6.09 -5.32
N SER A 126 3.33 6.64 -5.61
CA SER A 126 4.01 7.65 -4.81
C SER A 126 4.60 8.73 -5.70
N ARG A 127 5.17 9.77 -5.10
CA ARG A 127 5.82 10.86 -5.86
C ARG A 127 7.11 10.43 -6.54
N THR A 128 7.74 9.36 -6.08
CA THR A 128 9.07 8.93 -6.53
C THR A 128 9.06 7.61 -7.30
N TRP A 129 8.06 6.77 -7.07
CA TRP A 129 7.99 5.43 -7.65
C TRP A 129 6.55 4.95 -7.75
N VAL A 130 6.29 4.09 -8.74
CA VAL A 130 4.98 3.48 -8.96
C VAL A 130 5.11 2.00 -9.31
N MET A 131 4.05 1.26 -9.02
CA MET A 131 3.82 -0.11 -9.48
C MET A 131 2.42 -0.19 -10.08
N GLN A 132 2.28 -0.85 -11.21
CA GLN A 132 1.00 -1.12 -11.83
C GLN A 132 0.93 -2.57 -12.29
N ARG A 133 0.00 -3.33 -11.73
CA ARG A 133 -0.31 -4.68 -12.18
C ARG A 133 -1.25 -4.60 -13.38
N LEU A 134 -0.81 -5.11 -14.50
CA LEU A 134 -1.52 -5.06 -15.78
C LEU A 134 -2.29 -6.36 -16.08
N SER A 135 -1.83 -7.48 -15.53
CA SER A 135 -2.49 -8.78 -15.65
C SER A 135 -2.70 -9.40 -14.27
N ARG A 136 -3.96 -9.50 -13.83
CA ARG A 136 -4.31 -10.17 -12.57
C ARG A 136 -4.04 -11.67 -12.61
N PRO A 137 -4.43 -12.43 -13.67
CA PRO A 137 -4.19 -13.87 -13.71
C PRO A 137 -2.72 -14.23 -13.61
N LEU A 138 -1.84 -13.46 -14.23
CA LEU A 138 -0.40 -13.68 -14.21
C LEU A 138 0.30 -12.96 -13.04
N SER A 139 -0.41 -12.11 -12.31
CA SER A 139 0.18 -11.17 -11.34
C SER A 139 1.37 -10.44 -11.95
N ALA A 140 1.22 -9.95 -13.18
CA ALA A 140 2.27 -9.34 -13.97
C ALA A 140 2.01 -7.84 -14.19
N GLY A 141 3.08 -7.07 -14.28
CA GLY A 141 2.98 -5.64 -14.48
C GLY A 141 4.33 -4.97 -14.62
N VAL A 142 4.34 -3.69 -14.30
CA VAL A 142 5.52 -2.83 -14.42
C VAL A 142 5.66 -1.97 -13.16
N SER A 143 6.90 -1.64 -12.84
CA SER A 143 7.21 -0.71 -11.75
C SER A 143 8.37 0.19 -12.15
N GLY A 144 8.50 1.33 -11.48
CA GLY A 144 9.65 2.18 -11.71
C GLY A 144 9.43 3.65 -11.31
N PRO A 145 10.49 4.46 -11.41
CA PRO A 145 10.47 5.86 -11.04
C PRO A 145 10.14 6.82 -12.20
N GLU A 146 9.85 6.32 -13.40
CA GLU A 146 9.68 7.12 -14.60
C GLU A 146 8.58 8.19 -14.42
N ALA A 147 8.90 9.44 -14.73
CA ALA A 147 8.01 10.59 -14.52
C ALA A 147 6.67 10.44 -15.28
N ASP A 148 6.72 10.06 -16.54
CA ASP A 148 5.54 9.92 -17.40
C ASP A 148 4.59 8.87 -16.86
N ARG A 149 5.13 7.74 -16.37
CA ARG A 149 4.32 6.68 -15.75
C ARG A 149 3.67 7.15 -14.45
N ARG A 150 4.39 7.90 -13.62
CA ARG A 150 3.86 8.46 -12.37
C ARG A 150 2.73 9.46 -12.63
N VAL A 151 2.89 10.32 -13.63
CA VAL A 151 1.87 11.32 -14.02
C VAL A 151 0.64 10.61 -14.57
N HIS A 152 0.81 9.72 -15.53
CA HIS A 152 -0.31 8.99 -16.14
C HIS A 152 -1.11 8.17 -15.11
N LEU A 153 -0.40 7.43 -14.24
CA LEU A 153 -1.06 6.67 -13.18
C LEU A 153 -1.79 7.60 -12.20
N ARG A 154 -1.20 8.75 -11.85
CA ARG A 154 -1.86 9.72 -10.97
C ARG A 154 -3.15 10.25 -11.58
N GLU A 155 -3.16 10.60 -12.84
CA GLU A 155 -4.37 11.07 -13.55
C GLU A 155 -5.47 10.01 -13.55
N LEU A 156 -5.11 8.74 -13.81
CA LEU A 156 -6.03 7.62 -13.75
C LEU A 156 -6.65 7.47 -12.34
N LEU A 157 -5.82 7.49 -11.30
CA LEU A 157 -6.27 7.35 -9.93
C LEU A 157 -7.10 8.55 -9.47
N ASP A 158 -6.73 9.77 -9.85
CA ASP A 158 -7.49 10.97 -9.52
C ASP A 158 -8.91 10.94 -10.14
N ALA A 159 -9.06 10.40 -11.34
CA ALA A 159 -10.36 10.19 -11.94
C ALA A 159 -11.23 9.22 -11.12
N LYS A 160 -10.64 8.11 -10.66
CA LYS A 160 -11.32 7.14 -9.77
C LYS A 160 -11.67 7.74 -8.41
N ILE A 161 -10.76 8.50 -7.81
CA ILE A 161 -10.97 9.19 -6.53
C ILE A 161 -12.15 10.16 -6.63
N ARG A 162 -12.24 10.96 -7.70
CA ARG A 162 -13.36 11.87 -7.91
C ARG A 162 -14.71 11.16 -8.02
N ALA A 163 -14.74 9.98 -8.61
CA ALA A 163 -15.95 9.18 -8.74
C ALA A 163 -16.28 8.33 -7.50
N SER A 164 -15.38 8.25 -6.52
CA SER A 164 -15.53 7.39 -5.36
C SER A 164 -16.34 8.03 -4.24
N THR A 165 -16.80 7.18 -3.32
CA THR A 165 -17.45 7.56 -2.06
C THR A 165 -16.63 7.06 -0.88
N ASP A 166 -16.99 7.46 0.35
CA ASP A 166 -16.37 6.94 1.56
C ASP A 166 -16.58 5.42 1.62
N GLY A 167 -15.47 4.70 1.83
CA GLY A 167 -15.44 3.26 1.81
C GLY A 167 -15.42 2.65 3.20
N PHE A 168 -14.28 2.22 3.64
CA PHE A 168 -14.05 1.50 4.87
C PHE A 168 -13.98 2.46 6.09
N PRO A 169 -15.02 2.58 6.92
CA PRO A 169 -15.02 3.49 8.07
C PRO A 169 -14.02 3.03 9.14
N ALA A 170 -13.45 4.00 9.87
CA ALA A 170 -12.48 3.73 10.94
C ALA A 170 -13.14 3.07 12.18
N SER A 171 -14.41 3.38 12.42
CA SER A 171 -15.22 2.76 13.47
C SER A 171 -16.54 2.32 12.87
N VAL A 172 -16.97 1.11 13.20
CA VAL A 172 -18.38 0.76 13.12
C VAL A 172 -19.01 1.55 14.27
N LEU A 173 -19.90 2.48 13.97
CA LEU A 173 -20.76 3.06 14.98
C LEU A 173 -21.44 1.89 15.68
N GLY A 174 -20.98 1.59 16.90
CA GLY A 174 -21.55 0.52 17.70
C GLY A 174 -23.02 0.81 17.97
N LEU A 175 -23.85 -0.16 17.62
CA LEU A 175 -25.10 -0.37 18.30
C LEU A 175 -24.84 -1.18 19.56
#